data_7d8c09326fda976588abde0619a2cc89
#
_entry.id   7d8c09326fda976588abde0619a2cc89
#
_cell.length_a   1.000
_cell.length_b   1.000
_cell.length_c   1.000
_cell.angle_alpha   90.00
_cell.angle_beta   90.00
_cell.angle_gamma   90.00
#
_symmetry.space_group_name_H-M   'P 1'
#
loop_
_entity.id
_entity.type
_entity.pdbx_description
1 polymer ?
#
loop_
_entity_poly.entity_id
_entity_poly.type
_entity_poly.pdbx_seq_one_letter_code
_entity_poly.pdbx_strand_id
1 'polypeptide(L)'
;MSRPLVTAGPPIASLEQQSDSLLILDIDEVVLEFIAPFGALLEEHGARLHPESFKLTGNVRSISTGTALTGHELDQLTVRLYEEQETRQRPVAGVSDTLRQLARRTDILFLTAMTPSYYDVRRALLDREGLAYPMIATERSKGAVVAELRQRWRGTSIFVDDLPPNLASVRKSAPDTHLLHLMANDVFRQHLPALPAGARAATNWQEASIIIDEILGAAA
;
A
#
# COMPACT_ATOMS: atom_id res chain seq x y z
N MET A 1 -4.89 3.67 -29.63
CA MET A 1 -3.88 4.35 -28.79
C MET A 1 -4.26 4.10 -27.33
N SER A 2 -3.38 3.53 -26.50
CA SER A 2 -3.64 3.38 -25.07
C SER A 2 -3.67 4.77 -24.40
N ARG A 3 -4.62 4.98 -23.50
CA ARG A 3 -4.69 6.18 -22.67
C ARG A 3 -3.36 6.34 -21.90
N PRO A 4 -2.79 7.55 -21.80
CA PRO A 4 -1.62 7.77 -20.96
C PRO A 4 -1.95 7.46 -19.50
N LEU A 5 -1.01 6.79 -18.80
CA LEU A 5 -1.16 6.47 -17.38
C LEU A 5 -1.09 7.76 -16.55
N VAL A 6 -2.04 7.91 -15.64
CA VAL A 6 -2.18 9.10 -14.79
C VAL A 6 -1.38 8.93 -13.49
N THR A 7 -0.82 10.02 -13.02
CA THR A 7 -0.17 10.12 -11.71
C THR A 7 -0.59 11.42 -11.05
N ALA A 8 -0.91 11.38 -9.75
CA ALA A 8 -1.19 12.54 -8.91
C ALA A 8 -0.18 12.60 -7.75
N GLY A 9 0.09 13.81 -7.30
CA GLY A 9 1.06 14.09 -6.25
C GLY A 9 2.27 14.88 -6.77
N PRO A 10 3.27 15.16 -5.93
CA PRO A 10 4.45 15.92 -6.31
C PRO A 10 5.26 15.14 -7.37
N PRO A 11 5.80 15.84 -8.39
CA PRO A 11 6.77 15.23 -9.30
C PRO A 11 7.95 14.65 -8.51
N ILE A 12 8.45 13.48 -8.89
CA ILE A 12 9.59 12.85 -8.20
C ILE A 12 10.81 13.81 -8.14
N ALA A 13 11.01 14.60 -9.19
CA ALA A 13 12.10 15.57 -9.25
C ALA A 13 12.01 16.68 -8.21
N SER A 14 10.82 17.00 -7.71
CA SER A 14 10.57 18.07 -6.72
C SER A 14 10.52 17.57 -5.27
N LEU A 15 10.60 16.25 -5.04
CA LEU A 15 10.63 15.72 -3.69
C LEU A 15 11.91 16.16 -2.96
N GLU A 16 11.76 16.65 -1.73
CA GLU A 16 12.91 16.99 -0.89
C GLU A 16 13.57 15.71 -0.36
N GLN A 17 14.89 15.68 -0.41
CA GLN A 17 15.69 14.59 0.16
C GLN A 17 16.41 15.13 1.40
N GLN A 18 16.08 14.56 2.57
CA GLN A 18 16.69 14.91 3.86
C GLN A 18 17.60 13.80 4.37
N SER A 19 17.43 12.58 3.83
CA SER A 19 18.22 11.40 4.15
C SER A 19 18.68 10.70 2.86
N ASP A 20 19.78 9.95 2.92
CA ASP A 20 20.20 9.07 1.82
C ASP A 20 19.31 7.81 1.72
N SER A 21 18.59 7.47 2.80
CA SER A 21 17.69 6.33 2.88
C SER A 21 16.25 6.73 2.59
N LEU A 22 15.50 5.84 1.95
CA LEU A 22 14.09 6.03 1.61
C LEU A 22 13.24 4.83 1.99
N LEU A 23 12.20 5.07 2.79
CA LEU A 23 11.15 4.12 3.10
C LEU A 23 9.91 4.43 2.23
N ILE A 24 9.59 3.53 1.32
CA ILE A 24 8.46 3.63 0.39
C ILE A 24 7.38 2.67 0.85
N LEU A 25 6.20 3.19 1.11
CA LEU A 25 5.08 2.44 1.70
C LEU A 25 3.87 2.45 0.77
N ASP A 26 3.28 1.28 0.52
CA ASP A 26 1.89 1.24 0.08
C ASP A 26 0.98 1.85 1.15
N ILE A 27 -0.25 2.18 0.78
CA ILE A 27 -1.20 2.78 1.72
C ILE A 27 -2.24 1.75 2.17
N ASP A 28 -2.99 1.18 1.23
CA ASP A 28 -4.10 0.29 1.55
C ASP A 28 -3.57 -1.03 2.14
N GLU A 29 -4.06 -1.43 3.32
CA GLU A 29 -3.66 -2.59 4.13
C GLU A 29 -2.22 -2.53 4.72
N VAL A 30 -1.46 -1.46 4.42
CA VAL A 30 -0.14 -1.19 5.01
C VAL A 30 -0.20 -0.02 5.99
N VAL A 31 -0.65 1.15 5.54
CA VAL A 31 -0.76 2.39 6.33
C VAL A 31 -2.18 2.62 6.82
N LEU A 32 -3.16 2.37 5.96
CA LEU A 32 -4.60 2.45 6.26
C LEU A 32 -5.23 1.08 6.12
N GLU A 33 -6.16 0.76 7.01
CA GLU A 33 -6.99 -0.45 6.89
C GLU A 33 -7.81 -0.38 5.60
N PHE A 34 -7.87 -1.48 4.85
CA PHE A 34 -8.69 -1.60 3.64
C PHE A 34 -9.70 -2.76 3.74
N ILE A 35 -9.26 -3.94 4.12
CA ILE A 35 -10.09 -5.16 4.11
C ILE A 35 -11.26 -5.06 5.10
N ALA A 36 -11.00 -4.58 6.32
CA ALA A 36 -12.05 -4.46 7.33
C ALA A 36 -13.14 -3.43 6.94
N PRO A 37 -12.82 -2.18 6.57
CA PRO A 37 -13.83 -1.21 6.12
C PRO A 37 -14.49 -1.62 4.79
N PHE A 38 -13.77 -2.28 3.88
CA PHE A 38 -14.36 -2.82 2.66
C PHE A 38 -15.36 -3.93 2.96
N GLY A 39 -15.04 -4.84 3.89
CA GLY A 39 -15.96 -5.88 4.36
C GLY A 39 -17.26 -5.30 4.94
N ALA A 40 -17.15 -4.26 5.77
CA ALA A 40 -18.33 -3.56 6.30
C ALA A 40 -19.18 -2.92 5.18
N LEU A 41 -18.52 -2.26 4.22
CA LEU A 41 -19.21 -1.69 3.05
C LEU A 41 -19.91 -2.77 2.20
N LEU A 42 -19.27 -3.92 2.01
CA LEU A 42 -19.88 -5.04 1.30
C LEU A 42 -21.17 -5.51 1.98
N GLU A 43 -21.17 -5.66 3.30
CA GLU A 43 -22.35 -6.11 4.07
C GLU A 43 -23.49 -5.10 3.99
N GLU A 44 -23.20 -3.80 4.04
CA GLU A 44 -24.20 -2.72 3.81
C GLU A 44 -24.88 -2.83 2.43
N HIS A 45 -24.15 -3.40 1.44
CA HIS A 45 -24.64 -3.58 0.06
C HIS A 45 -25.08 -5.02 -0.25
N GLY A 46 -25.34 -5.83 0.79
CA GLY A 46 -25.86 -7.19 0.62
C GLY A 46 -24.85 -8.18 0.03
N ALA A 47 -23.56 -7.92 0.20
CA ALA A 47 -22.48 -8.81 -0.24
C ALA A 47 -21.54 -9.18 0.93
N ARG A 48 -20.76 -10.23 0.77
CA ARG A 48 -19.78 -10.69 1.77
C ARG A 48 -18.54 -11.26 1.13
N LEU A 49 -17.38 -11.01 1.75
CA LEU A 49 -16.10 -11.60 1.37
C LEU A 49 -15.99 -13.04 1.93
N HIS A 50 -15.70 -13.98 1.03
CA HIS A 50 -15.38 -15.37 1.32
C HIS A 50 -13.97 -15.67 0.81
N PRO A 51 -12.92 -15.59 1.65
CA PRO A 51 -11.53 -15.64 1.20
C PRO A 51 -11.11 -17.08 0.87
N GLU A 52 -11.40 -17.53 -0.35
CA GLU A 52 -11.01 -18.83 -0.89
C GLU A 52 -9.71 -18.78 -1.73
N SER A 53 -9.22 -17.59 -2.02
CA SER A 53 -8.00 -17.33 -2.81
C SER A 53 -7.51 -15.90 -2.55
N PHE A 54 -6.25 -15.60 -2.93
CA PHE A 54 -5.64 -14.27 -2.76
C PHE A 54 -6.13 -13.26 -3.81
N LYS A 55 -7.40 -12.90 -3.79
CA LYS A 55 -8.03 -11.89 -4.65
C LYS A 55 -9.44 -11.57 -4.16
N LEU A 56 -9.99 -10.42 -4.54
CA LEU A 56 -11.38 -10.06 -4.28
C LEU A 56 -12.33 -10.70 -5.30
N THR A 57 -11.96 -10.70 -6.58
CA THR A 57 -12.79 -11.26 -7.67
C THR A 57 -13.06 -12.74 -7.46
N GLY A 58 -14.35 -13.12 -7.47
CA GLY A 58 -14.82 -14.48 -7.20
C GLY A 58 -15.02 -14.80 -5.72
N ASN A 59 -14.37 -14.06 -4.82
CA ASN A 59 -14.47 -14.23 -3.37
C ASN A 59 -15.54 -13.34 -2.73
N VAL A 60 -15.99 -12.28 -3.39
CA VAL A 60 -17.10 -11.46 -2.90
C VAL A 60 -18.40 -11.97 -3.52
N ARG A 61 -19.36 -12.33 -2.66
CA ARG A 61 -20.63 -12.97 -3.09
C ARG A 61 -21.83 -12.22 -2.52
N SER A 62 -22.91 -12.19 -3.29
CA SER A 62 -24.21 -11.71 -2.81
C SER A 62 -24.70 -12.58 -1.65
N ILE A 63 -25.13 -11.95 -0.55
CA ILE A 63 -25.68 -12.65 0.62
C ILE A 63 -26.99 -13.38 0.27
N SER A 64 -27.82 -12.80 -0.61
CA SER A 64 -29.13 -13.34 -0.97
C SER A 64 -29.07 -14.49 -1.94
N THR A 65 -28.13 -14.48 -2.91
CA THR A 65 -28.06 -15.46 -3.98
C THR A 65 -26.85 -16.39 -3.91
N GLY A 66 -25.82 -16.05 -3.13
CA GLY A 66 -24.52 -16.75 -3.11
C GLY A 66 -23.69 -16.55 -4.39
N THR A 67 -24.19 -15.81 -5.39
CA THR A 67 -23.48 -15.55 -6.64
C THR A 67 -22.33 -14.59 -6.43
N ALA A 68 -21.18 -14.87 -7.05
CA ALA A 68 -20.04 -13.95 -7.01
C ALA A 68 -20.38 -12.64 -7.73
N LEU A 69 -19.98 -11.51 -7.14
CA LEU A 69 -20.09 -10.22 -7.77
C LEU A 69 -19.20 -10.16 -9.01
N THR A 70 -19.67 -9.45 -10.03
CA THR A 70 -18.89 -9.15 -11.24
C THR A 70 -17.74 -8.18 -10.93
N GLY A 71 -16.74 -8.13 -11.81
CA GLY A 71 -15.66 -7.13 -11.68
C GLY A 71 -16.19 -5.69 -11.61
N HIS A 72 -17.21 -5.37 -12.41
CA HIS A 72 -17.82 -4.05 -12.44
C HIS A 72 -18.50 -3.68 -11.12
N GLU A 73 -19.23 -4.61 -10.48
CA GLU A 73 -19.84 -4.38 -9.15
C GLU A 73 -18.79 -4.19 -8.08
N LEU A 74 -17.69 -4.98 -8.13
CA LEU A 74 -16.55 -4.80 -7.20
C LEU A 74 -15.86 -3.45 -7.40
N ASP A 75 -15.66 -3.04 -8.66
CA ASP A 75 -15.06 -1.73 -8.97
C ASP A 75 -15.94 -0.59 -8.43
N GLN A 76 -17.26 -0.67 -8.57
CA GLN A 76 -18.18 0.32 -8.01
C GLN A 76 -18.10 0.41 -6.48
N LEU A 77 -18.01 -0.72 -5.77
CA LEU A 77 -17.86 -0.74 -4.32
C LEU A 77 -16.48 -0.24 -3.87
N THR A 78 -15.42 -0.53 -4.64
CA THR A 78 -14.09 0.02 -4.39
C THR A 78 -14.06 1.54 -4.58
N VAL A 79 -14.69 2.04 -5.64
CA VAL A 79 -14.88 3.48 -5.88
C VAL A 79 -15.58 4.13 -4.69
N ARG A 80 -16.68 3.53 -4.23
CA ARG A 80 -17.43 4.04 -3.08
C ARG A 80 -16.60 4.05 -1.80
N LEU A 81 -15.78 3.02 -1.54
CA LEU A 81 -14.86 3.03 -0.41
C LEU A 81 -13.90 4.23 -0.50
N TYR A 82 -13.36 4.52 -1.68
CA TYR A 82 -12.45 5.65 -1.88
C TYR A 82 -13.17 7.01 -1.77
N GLU A 83 -14.43 7.10 -2.17
CA GLU A 83 -15.24 8.31 -1.96
C GLU A 83 -15.54 8.56 -0.48
N GLU A 84 -15.76 7.49 0.30
CA GLU A 84 -16.12 7.54 1.72
C GLU A 84 -14.91 7.29 2.66
N GLN A 85 -13.67 7.24 2.13
CA GLN A 85 -12.48 6.82 2.87
C GLN A 85 -12.20 7.64 4.13
N GLU A 86 -12.51 8.93 4.15
CA GLU A 86 -12.31 9.77 5.34
C GLU A 86 -13.12 9.33 6.55
N THR A 87 -14.27 8.69 6.35
CA THR A 87 -15.12 8.19 7.41
C THR A 87 -14.92 6.71 7.69
N ARG A 88 -14.48 5.94 6.70
CA ARG A 88 -14.38 4.48 6.78
C ARG A 88 -13.00 3.96 7.12
N GLN A 89 -11.95 4.51 6.50
CA GLN A 89 -10.60 4.02 6.71
C GLN A 89 -9.95 4.64 7.94
N ARG A 90 -9.08 3.89 8.60
CA ARG A 90 -8.31 4.31 9.79
C ARG A 90 -6.86 3.86 9.63
N PRO A 91 -5.91 4.53 10.27
CA PRO A 91 -4.54 4.06 10.33
C PRO A 91 -4.45 2.65 10.93
N VAL A 92 -3.63 1.82 10.32
CA VAL A 92 -3.28 0.50 10.87
C VAL A 92 -2.62 0.69 12.25
N ALA A 93 -2.94 -0.20 13.18
CA ALA A 93 -2.44 -0.11 14.55
C ALA A 93 -0.92 0.02 14.60
N GLY A 94 -0.43 1.04 15.31
CA GLY A 94 1.00 1.30 15.52
C GLY A 94 1.71 2.06 14.39
N VAL A 95 1.09 2.25 13.21
CA VAL A 95 1.74 2.89 12.06
C VAL A 95 2.20 4.31 12.36
N SER A 96 1.34 5.15 12.96
CA SER A 96 1.64 6.58 13.16
C SER A 96 2.84 6.80 14.08
N ASP A 97 2.94 6.05 15.17
CA ASP A 97 4.07 6.16 16.11
C ASP A 97 5.35 5.60 15.49
N THR A 98 5.25 4.48 14.78
CA THR A 98 6.40 3.86 14.08
C THR A 98 6.95 4.80 13.02
N LEU A 99 6.10 5.35 12.15
CA LEU A 99 6.57 6.26 11.09
C LEU A 99 7.18 7.55 11.65
N ARG A 100 6.63 8.10 12.75
CA ARG A 100 7.22 9.25 13.43
C ARG A 100 8.63 8.97 13.97
N GLN A 101 8.89 7.74 14.44
CA GLN A 101 10.23 7.33 14.89
C GLN A 101 11.18 7.13 13.70
N LEU A 102 10.73 6.42 12.65
CA LEU A 102 11.53 6.13 11.45
C LEU A 102 11.88 7.41 10.66
N ALA A 103 10.99 8.40 10.61
CA ALA A 103 11.21 9.69 9.93
C ALA A 103 12.41 10.49 10.45
N ARG A 104 12.96 10.13 11.61
CA ARG A 104 14.20 10.74 12.15
C ARG A 104 15.46 10.24 11.45
N ARG A 105 15.38 9.15 10.69
CA ARG A 105 16.53 8.45 10.11
C ARG A 105 16.40 8.13 8.63
N THR A 106 15.20 8.20 8.09
CA THR A 106 14.92 7.90 6.68
C THR A 106 13.81 8.80 6.15
N ASP A 107 13.89 9.19 4.89
CA ASP A 107 12.78 9.83 4.23
C ASP A 107 11.64 8.82 4.06
N ILE A 108 10.40 9.31 4.13
CA ILE A 108 9.19 8.48 3.98
C ILE A 108 8.39 8.97 2.80
N LEU A 109 7.94 8.04 1.95
CA LEU A 109 7.08 8.31 0.81
C LEU A 109 5.95 7.28 0.73
N PHE A 110 4.73 7.73 0.54
CA PHE A 110 3.60 6.87 0.24
C PHE A 110 3.45 6.68 -1.28
N LEU A 111 3.30 5.42 -1.72
CA LEU A 111 3.15 5.06 -3.12
C LEU A 111 1.95 4.11 -3.30
N THR A 112 0.82 4.64 -3.74
CA THR A 112 -0.41 3.87 -3.91
C THR A 112 -0.81 3.67 -5.36
N ALA A 113 -1.43 2.52 -5.66
CA ALA A 113 -2.10 2.24 -6.93
C ALA A 113 -3.57 2.69 -6.95
N MET A 114 -4.06 3.33 -5.88
CA MET A 114 -5.37 3.96 -5.87
C MET A 114 -5.51 4.92 -7.07
N THR A 115 -6.69 4.93 -7.69
CA THR A 115 -6.98 5.82 -8.81
C THR A 115 -6.65 7.27 -8.45
N PRO A 116 -5.81 7.98 -9.24
CA PRO A 116 -5.34 9.33 -8.94
C PRO A 116 -6.42 10.39 -8.71
N SER A 117 -7.65 10.17 -9.20
CA SER A 117 -8.80 11.06 -8.96
C SER A 117 -9.19 11.19 -7.48
N TYR A 118 -8.80 10.24 -6.64
CA TYR A 118 -9.07 10.27 -5.19
C TYR A 118 -7.90 10.81 -4.36
N TYR A 119 -6.88 11.38 -5.02
CA TYR A 119 -5.67 11.87 -4.38
C TYR A 119 -5.96 12.87 -3.25
N ASP A 120 -6.78 13.89 -3.51
CA ASP A 120 -7.03 14.96 -2.55
C ASP A 120 -7.76 14.46 -1.31
N VAL A 121 -8.74 13.55 -1.48
CA VAL A 121 -9.48 12.94 -0.35
C VAL A 121 -8.55 12.06 0.49
N ARG A 122 -7.70 11.25 -0.16
CA ARG A 122 -6.68 10.43 0.51
C ARG A 122 -5.66 11.30 1.24
N ARG A 123 -5.21 12.39 0.64
CA ARG A 123 -4.26 13.32 1.24
C ARG A 123 -4.86 13.95 2.50
N ALA A 124 -6.11 14.44 2.41
CA ALA A 124 -6.82 15.03 3.54
C ALA A 124 -6.97 14.03 4.72
N LEU A 125 -7.31 12.76 4.42
CA LEU A 125 -7.37 11.71 5.43
C LEU A 125 -6.02 11.51 6.12
N LEU A 126 -4.94 11.33 5.36
CA LEU A 126 -3.61 11.11 5.91
C LEU A 126 -3.12 12.31 6.74
N ASP A 127 -3.40 13.53 6.28
CA ASP A 127 -3.02 14.76 7.00
C ASP A 127 -3.75 14.87 8.34
N ARG A 128 -5.05 14.56 8.37
CA ARG A 128 -5.85 14.54 9.60
C ARG A 128 -5.33 13.51 10.60
N GLU A 129 -4.83 12.37 10.12
CA GLU A 129 -4.27 11.30 10.96
C GLU A 129 -2.80 11.56 11.35
N GLY A 130 -2.23 12.73 11.00
CA GLY A 130 -0.84 13.09 11.30
C GLY A 130 0.20 12.36 10.46
N LEU A 131 -0.19 11.83 9.30
CA LEU A 131 0.64 11.09 8.35
C LEU A 131 0.98 11.99 7.13
N ALA A 132 1.50 13.18 7.40
CA ALA A 132 1.76 14.23 6.40
C ALA A 132 3.05 14.01 5.59
N TYR A 133 3.33 12.76 5.18
CA TYR A 133 4.45 12.42 4.30
C TYR A 133 4.07 12.59 2.82
N PRO A 134 5.02 12.86 1.91
CA PRO A 134 4.75 12.91 0.48
C PRO A 134 4.00 11.66 -0.01
N MET A 135 3.06 11.84 -0.93
CA MET A 135 2.26 10.75 -1.50
C MET A 135 2.25 10.85 -3.02
N ILE A 136 2.40 9.71 -3.68
CA ILE A 136 2.21 9.53 -5.12
C ILE A 136 1.10 8.49 -5.33
N ALA A 137 0.01 8.87 -6.00
CA ALA A 137 -1.01 7.97 -6.49
C ALA A 137 -0.82 7.77 -8.01
N THR A 138 -0.71 6.53 -8.49
CA THR A 138 -0.30 6.31 -9.87
C THR A 138 -0.87 5.03 -10.49
N GLU A 139 -1.23 5.11 -11.77
CA GLU A 139 -1.56 3.97 -12.61
C GLU A 139 -0.31 3.26 -13.19
N ARG A 140 0.87 3.82 -12.99
CA ARG A 140 2.16 3.18 -13.38
C ARG A 140 2.46 2.01 -12.46
N SER A 141 3.22 1.02 -12.94
CA SER A 141 3.71 -0.04 -12.04
C SER A 141 4.56 0.54 -10.91
N LYS A 142 4.36 0.06 -9.68
CA LYS A 142 5.15 0.49 -8.52
C LYS A 142 6.65 0.27 -8.75
N GLY A 143 7.03 -0.82 -9.43
CA GLY A 143 8.43 -1.08 -9.79
C GLY A 143 9.06 0.02 -10.64
N ALA A 144 8.34 0.57 -11.62
CA ALA A 144 8.85 1.66 -12.46
C ALA A 144 9.06 2.96 -11.64
N VAL A 145 8.12 3.27 -10.73
CA VAL A 145 8.22 4.45 -9.86
C VAL A 145 9.36 4.30 -8.85
N VAL A 146 9.50 3.13 -8.22
CA VAL A 146 10.60 2.86 -7.29
C VAL A 146 11.96 2.94 -8.00
N ALA A 147 12.09 2.43 -9.23
CA ALA A 147 13.32 2.55 -10.02
C ALA A 147 13.69 4.02 -10.32
N GLU A 148 12.70 4.89 -10.54
CA GLU A 148 12.91 6.32 -10.72
C GLU A 148 13.31 7.01 -9.41
N LEU A 149 12.67 6.68 -8.29
CA LEU A 149 13.03 7.17 -6.95
C LEU A 149 14.48 6.80 -6.59
N ARG A 150 14.93 5.59 -6.93
CA ARG A 150 16.31 5.10 -6.70
C ARG A 150 17.39 5.91 -7.44
N GLN A 151 17.04 6.65 -8.46
CA GLN A 151 17.99 7.56 -9.12
C GLN A 151 18.34 8.75 -8.23
N ARG A 152 17.47 9.11 -7.29
CA ARG A 152 17.68 10.21 -6.34
C ARG A 152 18.20 9.69 -4.99
N TRP A 153 17.52 8.73 -4.38
CA TRP A 153 17.95 8.10 -3.12
C TRP A 153 18.89 6.93 -3.42
N ARG A 154 20.20 7.19 -3.31
CA ARG A 154 21.24 6.21 -3.65
C ARG A 154 21.64 5.32 -2.47
N GLY A 155 21.26 5.68 -1.26
CA GLY A 155 21.47 4.87 -0.06
C GLY A 155 20.44 3.74 0.06
N THR A 156 20.15 3.32 1.29
CA THR A 156 19.21 2.24 1.57
C THR A 156 17.80 2.61 1.15
N SER A 157 17.16 1.75 0.37
CA SER A 157 15.74 1.88 0.03
C SER A 157 14.99 0.64 0.45
N ILE A 158 13.84 0.87 1.09
CA ILE A 158 12.95 -0.19 1.57
C ILE A 158 11.58 0.05 0.94
N PHE A 159 11.00 -0.98 0.34
CA PHE A 159 9.63 -0.95 -0.19
C PHE A 159 8.76 -1.92 0.58
N VAL A 160 7.66 -1.40 1.14
CA VAL A 160 6.70 -2.14 1.95
C VAL A 160 5.35 -2.18 1.22
N ASP A 161 4.80 -3.37 1.04
CA ASP A 161 3.54 -3.58 0.30
C ASP A 161 2.88 -4.89 0.77
N ASP A 162 1.54 -4.94 0.77
CA ASP A 162 0.76 -6.13 1.12
C ASP A 162 0.60 -7.11 -0.04
N LEU A 163 0.81 -6.64 -1.30
CA LEU A 163 0.59 -7.43 -2.50
C LEU A 163 1.91 -8.00 -3.06
N PRO A 164 2.13 -9.32 -3.03
CA PRO A 164 3.32 -9.95 -3.59
C PRO A 164 3.63 -9.59 -5.05
N PRO A 165 2.63 -9.38 -5.95
CA PRO A 165 2.90 -8.90 -7.30
C PRO A 165 3.60 -7.53 -7.36
N ASN A 166 3.29 -6.60 -6.45
CA ASN A 166 3.96 -5.30 -6.37
C ASN A 166 5.41 -5.46 -5.92
N LEU A 167 5.65 -6.29 -4.90
CA LEU A 167 7.01 -6.63 -4.46
C LEU A 167 7.82 -7.28 -5.60
N ALA A 168 7.22 -8.18 -6.38
CA ALA A 168 7.86 -8.79 -7.53
C ALA A 168 8.18 -7.77 -8.64
N SER A 169 7.26 -6.82 -8.88
CA SER A 169 7.48 -5.71 -9.81
C SER A 169 8.68 -4.85 -9.39
N VAL A 170 8.81 -4.53 -8.10
CA VAL A 170 9.94 -3.77 -7.56
C VAL A 170 11.24 -4.60 -7.64
N ARG A 171 11.20 -5.88 -7.27
CA ARG A 171 12.38 -6.77 -7.42
C ARG A 171 12.93 -6.78 -8.84
N LYS A 172 12.05 -6.77 -9.85
CA LYS A 172 12.43 -6.74 -11.27
C LYS A 172 13.03 -5.41 -11.71
N SER A 173 12.48 -4.28 -11.24
CA SER A 173 12.81 -2.94 -11.75
C SER A 173 13.87 -2.21 -10.93
N ALA A 174 13.99 -2.54 -9.62
CA ALA A 174 14.92 -1.95 -8.67
C ALA A 174 15.46 -3.04 -7.73
N PRO A 175 16.31 -3.94 -8.23
CA PRO A 175 16.73 -5.17 -7.52
C PRO A 175 17.44 -4.92 -6.18
N ASP A 176 18.09 -3.77 -6.03
CA ASP A 176 18.80 -3.38 -4.80
C ASP A 176 17.88 -2.81 -3.71
N THR A 177 16.55 -2.73 -3.96
CA THR A 177 15.58 -2.31 -2.97
C THR A 177 15.26 -3.47 -2.01
N HIS A 178 15.34 -3.23 -0.71
CA HIS A 178 14.88 -4.17 0.29
C HIS A 178 13.35 -4.27 0.23
N LEU A 179 12.84 -5.50 0.23
CA LEU A 179 11.40 -5.75 0.12
C LEU A 179 10.88 -6.26 1.45
N LEU A 180 9.81 -5.65 1.94
CA LEU A 180 9.10 -6.07 3.13
C LEU A 180 7.62 -6.26 2.80
N HIS A 181 7.13 -7.47 2.95
CA HIS A 181 5.70 -7.76 2.90
C HIS A 181 5.09 -7.44 4.27
N LEU A 182 4.09 -6.58 4.27
CA LEU A 182 3.31 -6.27 5.47
C LEU A 182 1.83 -6.29 5.08
N MET A 183 1.05 -7.16 5.71
CA MET A 183 -0.38 -7.22 5.57
C MET A 183 -1.00 -7.17 6.97
N ALA A 184 -1.70 -6.07 7.28
CA ALA A 184 -2.26 -5.83 8.61
C ALA A 184 -3.41 -6.78 8.93
N ASN A 185 -4.23 -7.12 7.92
CA ASN A 185 -5.34 -8.05 8.06
C ASN A 185 -4.93 -9.47 7.65
N ASP A 186 -5.33 -10.47 8.42
CA ASP A 186 -4.92 -11.86 8.21
C ASP A 186 -5.87 -12.70 7.34
N VAL A 187 -6.98 -12.11 6.90
CA VAL A 187 -8.04 -12.77 6.10
C VAL A 187 -7.48 -13.54 4.90
N PHE A 188 -6.50 -13.00 4.21
CA PHE A 188 -5.89 -13.63 3.04
C PHE A 188 -4.58 -14.38 3.32
N ARG A 189 -4.09 -14.39 4.56
CA ARG A 189 -2.76 -14.93 4.90
C ARG A 189 -2.55 -16.37 4.47
N GLN A 190 -3.56 -17.23 4.62
CA GLN A 190 -3.50 -18.64 4.21
C GLN A 190 -3.44 -18.84 2.68
N HIS A 191 -3.80 -17.82 1.91
CA HIS A 191 -3.82 -17.86 0.45
C HIS A 191 -2.70 -17.01 -0.18
N LEU A 192 -1.77 -16.51 0.65
CA LEU A 192 -0.70 -15.63 0.22
C LEU A 192 0.19 -16.33 -0.81
N PRO A 193 0.39 -15.75 -2.02
CA PRO A 193 1.36 -16.27 -2.97
C PRO A 193 2.79 -16.22 -2.41
N ALA A 194 3.67 -17.01 -3.00
CA ALA A 194 5.09 -16.98 -2.64
C ALA A 194 5.67 -15.56 -2.82
N LEU A 195 6.38 -15.09 -1.81
CA LEU A 195 7.07 -13.81 -1.89
C LEU A 195 8.29 -13.90 -2.82
N PRO A 196 8.68 -12.79 -3.48
CA PRO A 196 9.89 -12.77 -4.28
C PRO A 196 11.13 -13.03 -3.43
N ALA A 197 12.17 -13.61 -4.04
CA ALA A 197 13.42 -13.95 -3.35
C ALA A 197 14.00 -12.74 -2.60
N GLY A 198 14.41 -12.96 -1.34
CA GLY A 198 14.98 -11.92 -0.47
C GLY A 198 13.97 -10.94 0.11
N ALA A 199 12.68 -11.10 -0.13
CA ALA A 199 11.66 -10.35 0.60
C ALA A 199 11.52 -10.88 2.04
N ARG A 200 11.44 -9.95 2.99
CA ARG A 200 11.10 -10.25 4.39
C ARG A 200 9.59 -10.09 4.58
N ALA A 201 9.04 -10.62 5.67
CA ALA A 201 7.62 -10.51 5.99
C ALA A 201 7.43 -10.08 7.45
N ALA A 202 6.40 -9.29 7.67
CA ALA A 202 5.91 -8.90 8.98
C ALA A 202 4.37 -9.04 9.02
N THR A 203 3.83 -9.28 10.20
CA THR A 203 2.38 -9.43 10.42
C THR A 203 1.75 -8.17 11.01
N ASN A 204 2.57 -7.25 11.48
CA ASN A 204 2.16 -5.99 12.10
C ASN A 204 3.30 -4.96 12.07
N TRP A 205 3.00 -3.72 12.45
CA TRP A 205 3.98 -2.63 12.44
C TRP A 205 5.08 -2.79 13.51
N GLN A 206 4.85 -3.52 14.59
CA GLN A 206 5.89 -3.81 15.58
C GLN A 206 6.99 -4.69 14.99
N GLU A 207 6.61 -5.77 14.30
CA GLU A 207 7.56 -6.63 13.59
C GLU A 207 8.22 -5.89 12.42
N ALA A 208 7.43 -5.13 11.64
CA ALA A 208 7.93 -4.35 10.53
C ALA A 208 9.00 -3.33 10.97
N SER A 209 8.79 -2.65 12.10
CA SER A 209 9.77 -1.68 12.62
C SER A 209 11.10 -2.31 12.96
N ILE A 210 11.10 -3.49 13.57
CA ILE A 210 12.35 -4.23 13.90
C ILE A 210 13.09 -4.57 12.61
N ILE A 211 12.37 -5.08 11.60
CA ILE A 211 12.96 -5.43 10.30
C ILE A 211 13.55 -4.20 9.61
N ILE A 212 12.81 -3.09 9.60
CA ILE A 212 13.26 -1.83 8.99
C ILE A 212 14.50 -1.30 9.73
N ASP A 213 14.52 -1.34 11.06
CA ASP A 213 15.65 -0.90 11.87
C ASP A 213 16.91 -1.74 11.60
N GLU A 214 16.77 -3.06 11.46
CA GLU A 214 17.89 -3.95 11.08
C GLU A 214 18.45 -3.59 9.71
N ILE A 215 17.60 -3.33 8.72
CA ILE A 215 18.01 -2.95 7.36
C ILE A 215 18.74 -1.61 7.37
N LEU A 216 18.20 -0.60 8.06
CA LEU A 216 18.81 0.72 8.16
C LEU A 216 20.11 0.70 8.99
N GLY A 217 20.19 -0.14 10.04
CA GLY A 217 21.37 -0.29 10.87
C GLY A 217 22.52 -1.09 10.19
N ALA A 218 22.20 -1.99 9.29
CA ALA A 218 23.21 -2.74 8.55
C ALA A 218 23.92 -1.92 7.44
N ALA A 219 23.36 -0.75 7.09
CA ALA A 219 23.88 0.15 6.06
C ALA A 219 24.68 1.34 6.64
N ALA A 220 24.74 1.49 7.97
CA ALA A 220 25.52 2.49 8.70
C ALA A 220 26.92 1.94 9.03
#